data_6c038f26a2d90fbf236f91eb1c0de1f1
#
_entry.id   6c038f26a2d90fbf236f91eb1c0de1f1
#
_cell.length_a   1.000
_cell.length_b   1.000
_cell.length_c   1.000
_cell.angle_alpha   90.00
_cell.angle_beta   90.00
_cell.angle_gamma   90.00
#
_symmetry.space_group_name_H-M   'P 1'
#
loop_
_entity.id
_entity.type
_entity.pdbx_description
1 polymer ?
#
loop_
_entity_poly.entity_id
_entity_poly.type
_entity_poly.pdbx_seq_one_letter_code
_entity_poly.pdbx_strand_id
1 'polypeptide(L)'
;LRGLDGLGHVHLETAAQRIRVFHERQLQASWSYTEDDGTQLGQRIGALQRVGLYVPGGLAAYPSSVLMNALPARVAGVESIVMVVPAPGGRINPLVLAAAEIAGVDEVYRVGGAQAIAALAYGTVTVPRVDKITGPGNAYVASAKKQVFGHVGIDMIAGPSEILVLADGTTPPDWVAMDLFSQA
;
A
#
# COMPACT_ATOMS: atom_id res chain seq x y z
N LEU A 1 -6.74 19.93 -3.15
CA LEU A 1 -6.29 20.46 -1.85
C LEU A 1 -7.25 21.49 -1.18
N ARG A 2 -8.23 22.04 -1.89
CA ARG A 2 -9.18 23.05 -1.36
C ARG A 2 -10.23 22.51 -0.35
N GLY A 3 -9.95 21.48 0.41
CA GLY A 3 -10.90 20.92 1.38
C GLY A 3 -10.26 20.30 2.61
N LEU A 4 -8.94 20.43 2.75
CA LEU A 4 -8.22 20.03 3.97
C LEU A 4 -7.96 21.27 4.82
N ASP A 5 -8.18 21.16 6.11
CA ASP A 5 -7.62 22.10 7.07
C ASP A 5 -6.09 21.95 7.08
N GLY A 6 -5.38 23.06 7.31
CA GLY A 6 -3.91 23.04 7.33
C GLY A 6 -3.32 22.02 8.33
N LEU A 7 -4.05 21.70 9.39
CA LEU A 7 -3.64 20.76 10.43
C LEU A 7 -3.63 19.31 9.92
N GLY A 8 -4.66 18.90 9.16
CA GLY A 8 -4.73 17.56 8.56
C GLY A 8 -3.59 17.30 7.58
N HIS A 9 -3.16 18.31 6.83
CA HIS A 9 -2.03 18.20 5.91
C HIS A 9 -0.70 17.99 6.65
N VAL A 10 -0.43 18.78 7.69
CA VAL A 10 0.78 18.66 8.52
C VAL A 10 0.88 17.28 9.18
N HIS A 11 -0.23 16.71 9.64
CA HIS A 11 -0.25 15.37 10.22
C HIS A 11 0.08 14.29 9.18
N LEU A 12 -0.44 14.40 7.96
CA LEU A 12 -0.11 13.47 6.87
C LEU A 12 1.36 13.56 6.47
N GLU A 13 1.93 14.76 6.38
CA GLU A 13 3.37 14.95 6.08
C GLU A 13 4.25 14.37 7.18
N THR A 14 3.90 14.58 8.46
CA THR A 14 4.62 14.01 9.60
C THR A 14 4.59 12.48 9.56
N ALA A 15 3.43 11.88 9.29
CA ALA A 15 3.29 10.43 9.15
C ALA A 15 4.10 9.92 7.96
N ALA A 16 4.02 10.58 6.82
CA ALA A 16 4.76 10.24 5.61
C ALA A 16 6.27 10.23 5.85
N GLN A 17 6.79 11.27 6.53
CA GLN A 17 8.21 11.35 6.85
C GLN A 17 8.68 10.19 7.76
N ARG A 18 7.89 9.84 8.78
CA ARG A 18 8.21 8.71 9.68
C ARG A 18 8.23 7.37 8.93
N ILE A 19 7.24 7.13 8.05
CA ILE A 19 7.17 5.93 7.22
C ILE A 19 8.38 5.87 6.28
N ARG A 20 8.73 6.98 5.62
CA ARG A 20 9.88 7.06 4.72
C ARG A 20 11.18 6.69 5.44
N VAL A 21 11.49 7.35 6.56
CA VAL A 21 12.71 7.09 7.34
C VAL A 21 12.80 5.65 7.80
N PHE A 22 11.68 5.03 8.16
CA PHE A 22 11.65 3.61 8.53
C PHE A 22 12.03 2.71 7.35
N HIS A 23 11.42 2.93 6.18
CA HIS A 23 11.63 2.08 5.01
C HIS A 23 13.00 2.32 4.33
N GLU A 24 13.57 3.52 4.43
CA GLU A 24 14.94 3.79 3.98
C GLU A 24 15.97 2.87 4.64
N ARG A 25 15.73 2.47 5.91
CA ARG A 25 16.59 1.53 6.64
C ARG A 25 16.43 0.07 6.21
N GLN A 26 15.42 -0.24 5.41
CA GLN A 26 15.15 -1.59 4.90
C GLN A 26 15.76 -1.82 3.51
N LEU A 27 16.33 -0.79 2.91
CA LEU A 27 16.99 -0.90 1.60
C LEU A 27 18.17 -1.88 1.70
N GLN A 28 18.19 -2.80 0.75
CA GLN A 28 19.27 -3.78 0.61
C GLN A 28 20.14 -3.41 -0.57
N ALA A 29 21.44 -3.68 -0.44
CA ALA A 29 22.40 -3.53 -1.55
C ALA A 29 22.57 -4.85 -2.30
N SER A 30 22.79 -4.77 -3.61
CA SER A 30 23.27 -5.91 -4.39
C SER A 30 24.65 -6.32 -3.92
N TRP A 31 24.94 -7.62 -3.96
CA TRP A 31 26.25 -8.15 -3.58
C TRP A 31 26.65 -9.32 -4.49
N SER A 32 27.95 -9.53 -4.63
CA SER A 32 28.50 -10.70 -5.32
C SER A 32 29.85 -11.08 -4.72
N TYR A 33 30.21 -12.33 -4.85
CA TYR A 33 31.54 -12.86 -4.53
C TYR A 33 31.95 -13.91 -5.55
N THR A 34 33.25 -14.21 -5.60
CA THR A 34 33.81 -15.25 -6.48
C THR A 34 34.43 -16.34 -5.62
N GLU A 35 34.10 -17.58 -5.88
CA GLU A 35 34.69 -18.75 -5.23
C GLU A 35 36.06 -19.09 -5.83
N ASP A 36 36.82 -19.99 -5.18
CA ASP A 36 38.19 -20.34 -5.57
C ASP A 36 38.25 -21.01 -6.97
N ASP A 37 37.15 -21.64 -7.38
CA ASP A 37 37.02 -22.26 -8.71
C ASP A 37 36.64 -21.28 -9.83
N GLY A 38 36.45 -19.98 -9.50
CA GLY A 38 36.06 -18.94 -10.41
C GLY A 38 34.53 -18.77 -10.55
N THR A 39 33.72 -19.57 -9.85
CA THR A 39 32.25 -19.41 -9.82
C THR A 39 31.85 -18.09 -9.19
N GLN A 40 31.02 -17.30 -9.88
CA GLN A 40 30.47 -16.05 -9.35
C GLN A 40 29.05 -16.26 -8.83
N LEU A 41 28.84 -15.90 -7.58
CA LEU A 41 27.55 -15.93 -6.91
C LEU A 41 27.19 -14.54 -6.40
N GLY A 42 25.88 -14.22 -6.38
CA GLY A 42 25.46 -12.90 -5.91
C GLY A 42 23.94 -12.74 -5.92
N GLN A 43 23.52 -11.60 -5.42
CA GLN A 43 22.13 -11.18 -5.42
C GLN A 43 22.03 -9.77 -6.02
N ARG A 44 21.25 -9.63 -7.08
CA ARG A 44 20.93 -8.34 -7.67
C ARG A 44 19.61 -7.84 -7.10
N ILE A 45 19.65 -6.72 -6.39
CA ILE A 45 18.49 -6.02 -5.86
C ILE A 45 18.14 -4.88 -6.82
N GLY A 46 16.89 -4.76 -7.20
CA GLY A 46 16.41 -3.70 -8.08
C GLY A 46 14.94 -3.39 -7.83
N ALA A 47 14.52 -2.18 -8.18
CA ALA A 47 13.12 -1.77 -8.11
C ALA A 47 12.28 -2.44 -9.21
N LEU A 48 10.99 -2.62 -8.92
CA LEU A 48 9.98 -2.89 -9.94
C LEU A 48 9.73 -1.62 -10.77
N GLN A 49 9.32 -1.77 -12.01
CA GLN A 49 9.03 -0.61 -12.87
C GLN A 49 7.72 0.07 -12.47
N ARG A 50 6.66 -0.71 -12.28
CA ARG A 50 5.33 -0.18 -11.96
C ARG A 50 4.63 -1.03 -10.93
N VAL A 51 4.02 -0.37 -9.94
CA VAL A 51 3.20 -1.04 -8.92
C VAL A 51 1.79 -0.46 -8.88
N GLY A 52 0.83 -1.32 -8.56
CA GLY A 52 -0.57 -0.95 -8.37
C GLY A 52 -0.93 -0.97 -6.89
N LEU A 53 -1.55 0.10 -6.41
CA LEU A 53 -2.06 0.19 -5.06
C LEU A 53 -3.58 0.05 -5.08
N TYR A 54 -4.12 -0.89 -4.33
CA TYR A 54 -5.53 -0.93 -4.02
C TYR A 54 -5.78 -0.22 -2.69
N VAL A 55 -6.49 0.89 -2.73
CA VAL A 55 -6.86 1.64 -1.52
C VAL A 55 -8.34 1.43 -1.27
N PRO A 56 -8.75 0.91 -0.10
CA PRO A 56 -10.15 0.78 0.24
C PRO A 56 -10.85 2.13 0.22
N GLY A 57 -12.10 2.13 -0.21
CA GLY A 57 -12.96 3.32 -0.23
C GLY A 57 -14.39 2.93 0.08
N GLY A 58 -15.23 3.90 0.40
CA GLY A 58 -16.63 3.69 0.73
C GLY A 58 -17.00 4.39 2.04
N LEU A 59 -17.28 3.65 3.11
CA LEU A 59 -17.73 4.20 4.39
C LEU A 59 -16.63 4.96 5.14
N ALA A 60 -15.38 4.56 5.01
CA ALA A 60 -14.24 5.20 5.67
C ALA A 60 -13.17 5.65 4.66
N ALA A 61 -12.40 6.67 5.04
CA ALA A 61 -11.23 7.11 4.32
C ALA A 61 -9.97 6.45 4.90
N TYR A 62 -9.08 5.97 4.02
CA TYR A 62 -7.85 5.30 4.43
C TYR A 62 -6.60 5.98 3.85
N PRO A 63 -6.29 7.24 4.25
CA PRO A 63 -5.07 7.92 3.83
C PRO A 63 -3.82 7.18 4.30
N SER A 64 -3.88 6.49 5.44
CA SER A 64 -2.81 5.62 5.96
C SER A 64 -2.48 4.48 5.00
N SER A 65 -3.48 3.84 4.38
CA SER A 65 -3.24 2.78 3.39
C SER A 65 -2.52 3.32 2.16
N VAL A 66 -2.75 4.57 1.77
CA VAL A 66 -1.99 5.22 0.69
C VAL A 66 -0.53 5.37 1.10
N LEU A 67 -0.26 6.01 2.24
CA LEU A 67 1.10 6.27 2.71
C LEU A 67 1.88 4.96 2.92
N MET A 68 1.26 3.96 3.57
CA MET A 68 1.90 2.69 3.90
C MET A 68 2.20 1.81 2.68
N ASN A 69 1.57 2.04 1.54
CA ASN A 69 1.85 1.30 0.31
C ASN A 69 2.72 2.10 -0.67
N ALA A 70 2.44 3.40 -0.85
CA ALA A 70 3.14 4.21 -1.84
C ALA A 70 4.56 4.59 -1.39
N LEU A 71 4.76 4.96 -0.12
CA LEU A 71 6.08 5.40 0.36
C LEU A 71 7.13 4.28 0.32
N PRO A 72 6.85 3.03 0.76
CA PRO A 72 7.78 1.93 0.58
C PRO A 72 8.14 1.68 -0.89
N ALA A 73 7.18 1.81 -1.80
CA ALA A 73 7.42 1.68 -3.24
C ALA A 73 8.36 2.77 -3.75
N ARG A 74 8.16 4.03 -3.33
CA ARG A 74 9.06 5.15 -3.70
C ARG A 74 10.45 4.97 -3.10
N VAL A 75 10.56 4.57 -1.84
CA VAL A 75 11.85 4.28 -1.20
C VAL A 75 12.59 3.15 -1.92
N ALA A 76 11.87 2.13 -2.37
CA ALA A 76 12.44 1.03 -3.16
C ALA A 76 12.87 1.45 -4.59
N GLY A 77 12.56 2.67 -5.02
CA GLY A 77 12.91 3.20 -6.34
C GLY A 77 11.93 2.86 -7.46
N VAL A 78 10.68 2.51 -7.13
CA VAL A 78 9.64 2.26 -8.14
C VAL A 78 9.34 3.53 -8.92
N GLU A 79 9.43 3.44 -10.25
CA GLU A 79 9.27 4.60 -11.14
C GLU A 79 7.81 5.04 -11.25
N SER A 80 6.87 4.09 -11.35
CA SER A 80 5.45 4.38 -11.59
C SER A 80 4.56 3.73 -10.53
N ILE A 81 3.75 4.54 -9.84
CA ILE A 81 2.79 4.09 -8.85
C ILE A 81 1.38 4.43 -9.32
N VAL A 82 0.58 3.40 -9.56
CA VAL A 82 -0.82 3.49 -10.01
C VAL A 82 -1.73 3.16 -8.85
N MET A 83 -2.66 4.03 -8.50
CA MET A 83 -3.62 3.81 -7.42
C MET A 83 -5.03 3.59 -7.98
N VAL A 84 -5.70 2.53 -7.51
CA VAL A 84 -7.12 2.32 -7.72
C VAL A 84 -7.87 2.49 -6.40
N VAL A 85 -8.99 3.20 -6.42
CA VAL A 85 -9.79 3.48 -5.24
C VAL A 85 -11.27 3.52 -5.61
N PRO A 86 -12.15 2.77 -4.90
CA PRO A 86 -13.59 2.90 -5.08
C PRO A 86 -14.04 4.33 -4.80
N ALA A 87 -14.88 4.86 -5.67
CA ALA A 87 -15.41 6.23 -5.56
C ALA A 87 -16.94 6.22 -5.65
N PRO A 88 -17.67 5.82 -4.60
CA PRO A 88 -19.13 5.88 -4.58
C PRO A 88 -19.61 7.31 -4.88
N GLY A 89 -20.58 7.45 -5.79
CA GLY A 89 -21.04 8.76 -6.26
C GLY A 89 -19.97 9.57 -7.00
N GLY A 90 -18.89 8.94 -7.47
CA GLY A 90 -17.82 9.59 -8.23
C GLY A 90 -16.85 10.44 -7.39
N ARG A 91 -16.92 10.37 -6.05
CA ARG A 91 -16.14 11.22 -5.14
C ARG A 91 -15.10 10.40 -4.40
N ILE A 92 -13.87 10.89 -4.36
CA ILE A 92 -12.79 10.37 -3.51
C ILE A 92 -12.63 11.32 -2.33
N ASN A 93 -12.37 10.75 -1.15
CA ASN A 93 -12.13 11.57 0.04
C ASN A 93 -10.87 12.45 -0.16
N PRO A 94 -10.93 13.76 0.15
CA PRO A 94 -9.79 14.67 -0.02
C PRO A 94 -8.53 14.25 0.74
N LEU A 95 -8.65 13.62 1.91
CA LEU A 95 -7.50 13.09 2.66
C LEU A 95 -6.76 11.98 1.91
N VAL A 96 -7.49 11.14 1.18
CA VAL A 96 -6.89 10.08 0.34
C VAL A 96 -6.11 10.67 -0.82
N LEU A 97 -6.65 11.73 -1.45
CA LEU A 97 -5.96 12.43 -2.55
C LEU A 97 -4.73 13.20 -2.06
N ALA A 98 -4.81 13.84 -0.90
CA ALA A 98 -3.67 14.51 -0.29
C ALA A 98 -2.55 13.52 0.08
N ALA A 99 -2.92 12.37 0.66
CA ALA A 99 -1.96 11.30 0.94
C ALA A 99 -1.32 10.76 -0.34
N ALA A 100 -2.08 10.63 -1.42
CA ALA A 100 -1.56 10.21 -2.72
C ALA A 100 -0.54 11.20 -3.30
N GLU A 101 -0.82 12.51 -3.20
CA GLU A 101 0.10 13.58 -3.60
C GLU A 101 1.37 13.57 -2.76
N ILE A 102 1.25 13.55 -1.43
CA ILE A 102 2.40 13.53 -0.49
C ILE A 102 3.28 12.27 -0.72
N ALA A 103 2.67 11.13 -1.00
CA ALA A 103 3.37 9.89 -1.26
C ALA A 103 3.92 9.77 -2.69
N GLY A 104 3.58 10.71 -3.58
CA GLY A 104 4.03 10.73 -4.95
C GLY A 104 3.37 9.68 -5.85
N VAL A 105 2.07 9.41 -5.67
CA VAL A 105 1.30 8.55 -6.58
C VAL A 105 1.17 9.25 -7.93
N ASP A 106 1.47 8.55 -9.03
CA ASP A 106 1.48 9.14 -10.37
C ASP A 106 0.09 9.17 -11.00
N GLU A 107 -0.68 8.10 -10.83
CA GLU A 107 -1.99 7.93 -11.46
C GLU A 107 -3.04 7.44 -10.47
N VAL A 108 -4.25 8.00 -10.53
CA VAL A 108 -5.36 7.63 -9.65
C VAL A 108 -6.59 7.28 -10.49
N TYR A 109 -7.08 6.06 -10.36
CA TYR A 109 -8.26 5.56 -11.03
C TYR A 109 -9.42 5.31 -10.07
N ARG A 110 -10.61 5.82 -10.41
CA ARG A 110 -11.85 5.67 -9.63
C ARG A 110 -12.52 4.33 -9.96
N VAL A 111 -11.89 3.24 -9.58
CA VAL A 111 -12.38 1.88 -9.77
C VAL A 111 -12.03 1.05 -8.56
N GLY A 112 -12.90 0.13 -8.17
CA GLY A 112 -12.70 -0.77 -7.03
C GLY A 112 -13.17 -2.19 -7.32
N GLY A 113 -13.11 -3.06 -6.30
CA GLY A 113 -13.54 -4.44 -6.42
C GLY A 113 -12.60 -5.33 -7.26
N ALA A 114 -13.08 -6.52 -7.62
CA ALA A 114 -12.31 -7.50 -8.38
C ALA A 114 -11.88 -6.98 -9.76
N GLN A 115 -12.71 -6.16 -10.41
CA GLN A 115 -12.41 -5.56 -11.71
C GLN A 115 -11.22 -4.60 -11.66
N ALA A 116 -10.99 -3.90 -10.55
CA ALA A 116 -9.82 -3.05 -10.37
C ALA A 116 -8.53 -3.88 -10.31
N ILE A 117 -8.57 -5.02 -9.60
CA ILE A 117 -7.45 -5.97 -9.53
C ILE A 117 -7.16 -6.55 -10.91
N ALA A 118 -8.19 -6.95 -11.65
CA ALA A 118 -8.03 -7.46 -13.02
C ALA A 118 -7.44 -6.38 -13.97
N ALA A 119 -7.92 -5.13 -13.85
CA ALA A 119 -7.39 -4.03 -14.65
C ALA A 119 -5.90 -3.77 -14.38
N LEU A 120 -5.47 -3.78 -13.13
CA LEU A 120 -4.06 -3.66 -12.76
C LEU A 120 -3.22 -4.85 -13.23
N ALA A 121 -3.75 -6.07 -13.13
CA ALA A 121 -3.02 -7.28 -13.48
C ALA A 121 -2.81 -7.46 -14.99
N TYR A 122 -3.85 -7.20 -15.78
CA TYR A 122 -3.83 -7.45 -17.22
C TYR A 122 -3.63 -6.20 -18.07
N GLY A 123 -3.88 -5.03 -17.49
CA GLY A 123 -3.94 -3.77 -18.22
C GLY A 123 -5.26 -3.60 -18.97
N THR A 124 -5.57 -2.35 -19.29
CA THR A 124 -6.68 -1.95 -20.15
C THR A 124 -6.21 -0.82 -21.05
N VAL A 125 -7.08 -0.27 -21.89
CA VAL A 125 -6.75 0.92 -22.72
C VAL A 125 -6.37 2.12 -21.83
N THR A 126 -6.93 2.22 -20.61
CA THR A 126 -6.74 3.37 -19.71
C THR A 126 -5.92 3.06 -18.47
N VAL A 127 -6.03 1.86 -17.90
CA VAL A 127 -5.28 1.44 -16.71
C VAL A 127 -4.07 0.63 -17.14
N PRO A 128 -2.85 1.09 -16.87
CA PRO A 128 -1.66 0.35 -17.27
C PRO A 128 -1.51 -0.93 -16.43
N ARG A 129 -0.96 -1.98 -17.06
CA ARG A 129 -0.54 -3.18 -16.35
C ARG A 129 0.58 -2.87 -15.37
N VAL A 130 0.57 -3.53 -14.21
CA VAL A 130 1.58 -3.37 -13.15
C VAL A 130 2.33 -4.68 -12.89
N ASP A 131 3.49 -4.59 -12.25
CA ASP A 131 4.33 -5.75 -11.90
C ASP A 131 3.90 -6.35 -10.55
N LYS A 132 3.35 -5.53 -9.66
CA LYS A 132 2.88 -5.96 -8.34
C LYS A 132 1.67 -5.15 -7.89
N ILE A 133 0.72 -5.82 -7.24
CA ILE A 133 -0.47 -5.20 -6.63
C ILE A 133 -0.34 -5.31 -5.12
N THR A 134 -0.47 -4.19 -4.41
CA THR A 134 -0.46 -4.12 -2.95
C THR A 134 -1.71 -3.42 -2.41
N GLY A 135 -1.97 -3.59 -1.16
CA GLY A 135 -3.06 -2.94 -0.44
C GLY A 135 -4.18 -3.89 -0.02
N PRO A 136 -4.86 -3.55 1.09
CA PRO A 136 -5.96 -4.35 1.62
C PRO A 136 -7.25 -4.15 0.82
N GLY A 137 -8.13 -5.13 0.88
CA GLY A 137 -9.46 -5.06 0.27
C GLY A 137 -10.42 -6.04 0.93
N ASN A 138 -11.67 -6.02 0.49
CA ASN A 138 -12.69 -6.97 0.94
C ASN A 138 -12.45 -8.39 0.36
N ALA A 139 -13.30 -9.34 0.73
CA ALA A 139 -13.20 -10.73 0.27
C ALA A 139 -13.16 -10.89 -1.26
N TYR A 140 -13.86 -10.03 -2.01
CA TYR A 140 -13.83 -10.04 -3.48
C TYR A 140 -12.46 -9.60 -4.02
N VAL A 141 -11.86 -8.58 -3.41
CA VAL A 141 -10.51 -8.12 -3.76
C VAL A 141 -9.47 -9.17 -3.41
N ALA A 142 -9.57 -9.78 -2.23
CA ALA A 142 -8.66 -10.85 -1.81
C ALA A 142 -8.76 -12.07 -2.74
N SER A 143 -9.97 -12.47 -3.12
CA SER A 143 -10.21 -13.55 -4.09
C SER A 143 -9.64 -13.21 -5.48
N ALA A 144 -9.83 -11.99 -5.94
CA ALA A 144 -9.26 -11.54 -7.22
C ALA A 144 -7.72 -11.52 -7.19
N LYS A 145 -7.10 -11.03 -6.11
CA LYS A 145 -5.65 -11.07 -5.93
C LYS A 145 -5.11 -12.51 -5.97
N LYS A 146 -5.81 -13.45 -5.34
CA LYS A 146 -5.46 -14.87 -5.38
C LYS A 146 -5.49 -15.42 -6.82
N GLN A 147 -6.47 -15.04 -7.63
CA GLN A 147 -6.62 -15.53 -9.00
C GLN A 147 -5.56 -14.98 -9.96
N VAL A 148 -5.08 -13.77 -9.74
CA VAL A 148 -4.06 -13.13 -10.60
C VAL A 148 -2.64 -13.39 -10.11
N PHE A 149 -2.46 -14.01 -8.94
CA PHE A 149 -1.15 -14.33 -8.41
C PHE A 149 -0.40 -15.29 -9.35
N GLY A 150 0.86 -14.97 -9.63
CA GLY A 150 1.67 -15.68 -10.64
C GLY A 150 1.66 -14.97 -12.00
N HIS A 151 0.58 -14.30 -12.38
CA HIS A 151 0.55 -13.40 -13.54
C HIS A 151 1.06 -12.00 -13.17
N VAL A 152 0.76 -11.57 -11.96
CA VAL A 152 1.25 -10.34 -11.32
C VAL A 152 1.68 -10.67 -9.89
N GLY A 153 2.69 -9.97 -9.35
CA GLY A 153 3.04 -10.08 -7.94
C GLY A 153 1.94 -9.51 -7.04
N ILE A 154 1.78 -10.06 -5.85
CA ILE A 154 0.91 -9.49 -4.81
C ILE A 154 1.68 -9.33 -3.50
N ASP A 155 1.15 -8.52 -2.57
CA ASP A 155 1.67 -8.42 -1.20
C ASP A 155 1.31 -9.65 -0.39
N MET A 156 0.01 -9.89 -0.18
CA MET A 156 -0.54 -11.03 0.54
C MET A 156 -2.00 -11.27 0.16
N ILE A 157 -2.51 -12.44 0.54
CA ILE A 157 -3.95 -12.72 0.58
C ILE A 157 -4.38 -12.46 2.02
N ALA A 158 -4.99 -11.29 2.27
CA ALA A 158 -5.45 -10.92 3.59
C ALA A 158 -6.61 -11.85 4.02
N GLY A 159 -6.46 -12.45 5.20
CA GLY A 159 -7.53 -13.15 5.91
C GLY A 159 -8.19 -12.23 6.94
N PRO A 160 -9.13 -12.76 7.75
CA PRO A 160 -9.64 -12.04 8.92
C PRO A 160 -8.49 -11.72 9.88
N SER A 161 -8.55 -10.51 10.45
CA SER A 161 -7.56 -10.07 11.43
C SER A 161 -8.00 -10.48 12.83
N GLU A 162 -7.05 -10.93 13.62
CA GLU A 162 -7.22 -11.17 15.06
C GLU A 162 -6.34 -10.20 15.83
N ILE A 163 -6.77 -9.81 17.03
CA ILE A 163 -6.02 -8.90 17.88
C ILE A 163 -5.75 -9.53 19.23
N LEU A 164 -4.51 -9.45 19.70
CA LEU A 164 -4.11 -9.77 21.06
C LEU A 164 -3.53 -8.50 21.70
N VAL A 165 -4.14 -8.06 22.79
CA VAL A 165 -3.62 -6.92 23.57
C VAL A 165 -2.91 -7.44 24.79
N LEU A 166 -1.61 -7.13 24.90
CA LEU A 166 -0.81 -7.38 26.10
C LEU A 166 -0.77 -6.11 26.93
N ALA A 167 -1.40 -6.14 28.10
CA ALA A 167 -1.46 -5.01 29.02
C ALA A 167 -0.87 -5.42 30.39
N ASP A 168 -0.09 -4.54 30.97
CA ASP A 168 0.54 -4.72 32.29
C ASP A 168 -0.24 -4.02 33.42
N GLY A 169 -1.42 -3.50 33.12
CA GLY A 169 -2.27 -2.76 34.05
C GLY A 169 -1.97 -1.25 34.16
N THR A 170 -1.00 -0.72 33.44
CA THR A 170 -0.69 0.72 33.39
C THR A 170 -1.57 1.49 32.42
N THR A 171 -2.15 0.79 31.42
CA THR A 171 -3.04 1.38 30.43
C THR A 171 -4.49 1.40 30.93
N PRO A 172 -5.24 2.51 30.75
CA PRO A 172 -6.67 2.56 31.09
C PRO A 172 -7.45 1.42 30.43
N PRO A 173 -8.31 0.68 31.18
CA PRO A 173 -9.07 -0.44 30.64
C PRO A 173 -9.94 -0.10 29.43
N ASP A 174 -10.48 1.12 29.38
CA ASP A 174 -11.30 1.60 28.27
C ASP A 174 -10.52 1.65 26.94
N TRP A 175 -9.24 1.96 26.98
CA TRP A 175 -8.38 1.99 25.80
C TRP A 175 -8.13 0.56 25.29
N VAL A 176 -7.87 -0.37 26.22
CA VAL A 176 -7.71 -1.81 25.88
C VAL A 176 -9.01 -2.35 25.26
N ALA A 177 -10.15 -1.98 25.83
CA ALA A 177 -11.45 -2.37 25.27
C ALA A 177 -11.66 -1.81 23.85
N MET A 178 -11.30 -0.55 23.61
CA MET A 178 -11.39 0.06 22.27
C MET A 178 -10.50 -0.63 21.26
N ASP A 179 -9.29 -1.03 21.64
CA ASP A 179 -8.39 -1.79 20.76
C ASP A 179 -9.00 -3.15 20.41
N LEU A 180 -9.58 -3.87 21.38
CA LEU A 180 -10.24 -5.15 21.14
C LEU A 180 -11.46 -5.00 20.22
N PHE A 181 -12.27 -3.96 20.39
CA PHE A 181 -13.42 -3.67 19.53
C PHE A 181 -13.05 -3.36 18.09
N SER A 182 -11.81 -3.00 17.82
CA SER A 182 -11.35 -2.72 16.45
C SER A 182 -11.44 -3.93 15.51
N GLN A 183 -11.53 -5.15 16.07
CA GLN A 183 -11.58 -6.42 15.33
C GLN A 183 -12.79 -7.30 15.74
N ALA A 184 -13.74 -6.77 16.50
CA ALA A 184 -14.95 -7.49 16.93
C ALA A 184 -16.05 -7.50 15.86
#